data_0d29e110c6c8bfe8c67a16571b4ef3ef
#
_entry.id   0d29e110c6c8bfe8c67a16571b4ef3ef
#
_cell.length_a   1.000
_cell.length_b   1.000
_cell.length_c   1.000
_cell.angle_alpha   90.00
_cell.angle_beta   90.00
_cell.angle_gamma   90.00
#
_symmetry.space_group_name_H-M   'P 1'
#
loop_
_entity.id
_entity.type
_entity.pdbx_description
1 polymer ?
#
loop_
_entity_poly.entity_id
_entity_poly.type
_entity_poly.pdbx_seq_one_letter_code
_entity_poly.pdbx_strand_id
1 'polypeptide(L)'
;MTLYGKGYFIWKIPWCDEGDPEAIAATASAAGLSHVLIKVADGATWPYNFDFDRNVDLIPPVRDALRNVGVEVWGWHYVRGDDPVNEARLAVDRMNALHLDGYVIDAEGEYRTTSKRAAATRFMKEIRAGMPNLPIALSTYRYPRMHMALPFPEFLEYCDFSMPQVYFEQSHNPEEQLERCVEQYTALKPARPIVPTLPSYAYRGWCPTADEVTRFLHKARDLGLSATNAWSWDFARRPKYMDLWDAMADFDWPASAPAADIPERLVGRMNDHDPILISDLYADRAAHVTGERTVVGREPVQQWYQSLFTSILPNAHFEITGKSGEGRTRHFMWKATSERGVILDGNDTLGLIDGRIQYHYTYFTVN
;
A
#
# COMPACT_ATOMS: atom_id res chain seq x y z
N MET A 1 -4.36 -3.99 3.20
CA MET A 1 -3.26 -3.16 3.76
C MET A 1 -3.05 -1.99 2.83
N THR A 2 -2.85 -0.78 3.33
CA THR A 2 -2.66 0.42 2.49
C THR A 2 -1.27 0.97 2.74
N LEU A 3 -0.47 1.19 1.70
CA LEU A 3 0.82 1.84 1.82
C LEU A 3 0.64 3.33 2.08
N TYR A 4 1.35 3.89 3.05
CA TYR A 4 1.27 5.30 3.43
C TYR A 4 2.64 5.94 3.46
N GLY A 5 2.66 7.27 3.22
CA GLY A 5 3.86 8.05 3.37
C GLY A 5 4.67 8.19 2.09
N LYS A 6 5.97 8.31 2.24
CA LYS A 6 6.90 8.55 1.14
C LYS A 6 8.02 7.52 1.14
N GLY A 7 8.44 7.09 -0.05
CA GLY A 7 9.48 6.08 -0.21
C GLY A 7 10.42 6.34 -1.38
N TYR A 8 11.50 5.60 -1.41
CA TYR A 8 12.48 5.62 -2.50
C TYR A 8 12.74 4.24 -3.08
N PHE A 9 12.87 4.19 -4.38
CA PHE A 9 13.43 3.03 -5.06
C PHE A 9 14.95 3.00 -4.91
N ILE A 10 15.49 1.84 -4.53
CA ILE A 10 16.93 1.51 -4.56
C ILE A 10 17.18 0.55 -5.72
N TRP A 11 18.00 0.97 -6.66
CA TRP A 11 18.44 0.11 -7.74
C TRP A 11 19.60 -0.79 -7.27
N LYS A 12 20.68 -0.18 -6.77
CA LYS A 12 21.88 -0.89 -6.32
C LYS A 12 22.27 -0.44 -4.91
N ILE A 13 22.22 -1.34 -3.96
CA ILE A 13 22.63 -1.08 -2.57
C ILE A 13 24.01 -0.45 -2.47
N PRO A 14 25.06 -0.94 -3.18
CA PRO A 14 26.41 -0.34 -3.08
C PRO A 14 26.50 1.14 -3.52
N TRP A 15 25.46 1.67 -4.18
CA TRP A 15 25.40 3.06 -4.61
C TRP A 15 24.61 3.96 -3.65
N CYS A 16 24.06 3.38 -2.59
CA CYS A 16 23.25 4.06 -1.59
C CYS A 16 24.08 4.10 -0.29
N ASP A 17 24.51 5.29 0.12
CA ASP A 17 25.28 5.51 1.35
C ASP A 17 26.44 4.46 1.50
N GLU A 18 27.19 4.25 0.41
CA GLU A 18 28.32 3.30 0.28
C GLU A 18 27.95 1.83 0.53
N GLY A 19 26.65 1.50 0.54
CA GLY A 19 26.13 0.16 0.80
C GLY A 19 26.11 -0.21 2.29
N ASP A 20 26.36 0.75 3.18
CA ASP A 20 26.33 0.53 4.63
C ASP A 20 24.87 0.46 5.11
N PRO A 21 24.42 -0.67 5.70
CA PRO A 21 23.04 -0.85 6.15
C PRO A 21 22.58 0.17 7.19
N GLU A 22 23.44 0.49 8.15
CA GLU A 22 23.11 1.44 9.23
C GLU A 22 23.06 2.89 8.70
N ALA A 23 23.93 3.26 7.77
CA ALA A 23 23.90 4.56 7.11
C ALA A 23 22.65 4.71 6.24
N ILE A 24 22.24 3.68 5.48
CA ILE A 24 21.00 3.67 4.71
C ILE A 24 19.79 3.83 5.65
N ALA A 25 19.74 3.09 6.75
CA ALA A 25 18.65 3.18 7.72
C ALA A 25 18.58 4.56 8.40
N ALA A 26 19.73 5.12 8.81
CA ALA A 26 19.80 6.45 9.40
C ALA A 26 19.33 7.53 8.41
N THR A 27 19.74 7.43 7.14
CA THR A 27 19.33 8.33 6.06
C THR A 27 17.83 8.23 5.79
N ALA A 28 17.26 7.02 5.74
CA ALA A 28 15.82 6.80 5.57
C ALA A 28 15.00 7.41 6.72
N SER A 29 15.43 7.17 7.95
CA SER A 29 14.80 7.68 9.15
C SER A 29 14.85 9.22 9.22
N ALA A 30 16.01 9.82 8.94
CA ALA A 30 16.18 11.26 8.92
C ALA A 30 15.31 11.96 7.85
N ALA A 31 15.10 11.29 6.70
CA ALA A 31 14.22 11.78 5.65
C ALA A 31 12.72 11.48 5.92
N GLY A 32 12.36 10.86 7.03
CA GLY A 32 10.99 10.48 7.34
C GLY A 32 10.37 9.53 6.30
N LEU A 33 11.16 8.63 5.72
CA LEU A 33 10.65 7.63 4.79
C LEU A 33 9.85 6.58 5.56
N SER A 34 8.71 6.17 5.01
CA SER A 34 7.88 5.10 5.55
C SER A 34 8.23 3.75 4.94
N HIS A 35 8.78 3.74 3.74
CA HIS A 35 9.13 2.53 3.02
C HIS A 35 10.28 2.74 2.03
N VAL A 36 10.98 1.65 1.70
CA VAL A 36 12.02 1.59 0.68
C VAL A 36 11.77 0.39 -0.23
N LEU A 37 12.00 0.57 -1.54
CA LEU A 37 11.74 -0.46 -2.55
C LEU A 37 13.10 -0.88 -3.16
N ILE A 38 13.58 -2.09 -2.83
CA ILE A 38 14.90 -2.58 -3.24
C ILE A 38 14.78 -3.54 -4.41
N LYS A 39 15.62 -3.41 -5.45
CA LYS A 39 15.64 -4.38 -6.56
C LYS A 39 16.04 -5.76 -6.08
N VAL A 40 15.16 -6.75 -6.26
CA VAL A 40 15.39 -8.14 -5.83
C VAL A 40 15.75 -9.08 -6.98
N ALA A 41 15.28 -8.76 -8.21
CA ALA A 41 15.52 -9.59 -9.39
C ALA A 41 15.41 -8.79 -10.70
N ASP A 42 15.93 -9.39 -11.79
CA ASP A 42 15.81 -8.89 -13.17
C ASP A 42 15.60 -10.08 -14.11
N GLY A 43 14.48 -10.11 -14.84
CA GLY A 43 14.08 -11.21 -15.70
C GLY A 43 13.96 -12.55 -14.95
N ALA A 44 14.19 -13.65 -15.65
CA ALA A 44 13.92 -14.99 -15.14
C ALA A 44 15.06 -15.63 -14.31
N THR A 45 16.27 -15.05 -14.32
CA THR A 45 17.47 -15.77 -13.84
C THR A 45 18.42 -14.95 -12.98
N TRP A 46 18.20 -13.63 -12.86
CA TRP A 46 19.16 -12.74 -12.22
C TRP A 46 18.64 -12.23 -10.87
N PRO A 47 19.07 -12.83 -9.73
CA PRO A 47 18.87 -12.21 -8.42
C PRO A 47 19.70 -10.93 -8.36
N TYR A 48 19.08 -9.83 -7.88
CA TYR A 48 19.69 -8.52 -7.83
C TYR A 48 20.15 -8.16 -6.42
N ASN A 49 21.09 -7.23 -6.28
CA ASN A 49 21.73 -6.88 -5.02
C ASN A 49 22.33 -8.13 -4.32
N PHE A 50 22.95 -8.98 -5.12
CA PHE A 50 23.65 -10.19 -4.71
C PHE A 50 25.11 -10.08 -5.18
N ASP A 51 26.05 -10.24 -4.26
CA ASP A 51 27.49 -10.31 -4.56
C ASP A 51 27.84 -11.75 -4.93
N PHE A 52 27.98 -12.02 -6.24
CA PHE A 52 28.26 -13.33 -6.77
C PHE A 52 29.70 -13.81 -6.45
N ASP A 53 30.66 -12.88 -6.31
CA ASP A 53 32.05 -13.21 -6.04
C ASP A 53 32.22 -13.74 -4.61
N ARG A 54 31.44 -13.16 -3.67
CA ARG A 54 31.43 -13.52 -2.26
C ARG A 54 30.30 -14.47 -1.89
N ASN A 55 29.38 -14.72 -2.81
CA ASN A 55 28.14 -15.46 -2.57
C ASN A 55 27.32 -14.89 -1.40
N VAL A 56 27.14 -13.56 -1.37
CA VAL A 56 26.45 -12.84 -0.28
C VAL A 56 25.28 -12.05 -0.82
N ASP A 57 24.11 -12.22 -0.20
CA ASP A 57 22.95 -11.37 -0.44
C ASP A 57 23.10 -10.07 0.37
N LEU A 58 23.04 -8.93 -0.32
CA LEU A 58 23.21 -7.60 0.28
C LEU A 58 21.92 -7.06 0.91
N ILE A 59 20.77 -7.67 0.62
CA ILE A 59 19.46 -7.17 1.05
C ILE A 59 19.17 -7.43 2.54
N PRO A 60 19.42 -8.63 3.11
CA PRO A 60 19.03 -8.92 4.48
C PRO A 60 19.57 -7.92 5.53
N PRO A 61 20.86 -7.53 5.54
CA PRO A 61 21.34 -6.57 6.53
C PRO A 61 20.69 -5.19 6.36
N VAL A 62 20.46 -4.73 5.11
CA VAL A 62 19.80 -3.45 4.84
C VAL A 62 18.32 -3.49 5.27
N ARG A 63 17.61 -4.60 4.99
CA ARG A 63 16.24 -4.83 5.45
C ARG A 63 16.16 -4.75 6.98
N ASP A 64 17.03 -5.42 7.68
CA ASP A 64 17.00 -5.50 9.14
C ASP A 64 17.29 -4.13 9.76
N ALA A 65 18.26 -3.40 9.25
CA ALA A 65 18.57 -2.03 9.69
C ALA A 65 17.39 -1.06 9.43
N LEU A 66 16.76 -1.10 8.26
CA LEU A 66 15.59 -0.28 7.92
C LEU A 66 14.40 -0.60 8.84
N ARG A 67 14.10 -1.87 9.10
CA ARG A 67 13.03 -2.29 10.01
C ARG A 67 13.28 -1.85 11.45
N ASN A 68 14.51 -1.84 11.90
CA ASN A 68 14.87 -1.36 13.24
C ASN A 68 14.52 0.11 13.45
N VAL A 69 14.44 0.90 12.39
CA VAL A 69 14.00 2.31 12.43
C VAL A 69 12.56 2.50 11.96
N GLY A 70 11.78 1.43 11.80
CA GLY A 70 10.36 1.47 11.48
C GLY A 70 10.02 1.70 9.99
N VAL A 71 10.98 1.46 9.08
CA VAL A 71 10.81 1.59 7.63
C VAL A 71 10.46 0.25 7.01
N GLU A 72 9.34 0.17 6.27
CA GLU A 72 8.96 -1.03 5.52
C GLU A 72 9.91 -1.25 4.33
N VAL A 73 10.17 -2.52 4.01
CA VAL A 73 11.08 -2.88 2.91
C VAL A 73 10.35 -3.73 1.89
N TRP A 74 10.14 -3.16 0.70
CA TRP A 74 9.52 -3.80 -0.45
C TRP A 74 10.57 -4.27 -1.45
N GLY A 75 10.27 -5.37 -2.17
CA GLY A 75 11.12 -5.85 -3.26
C GLY A 75 10.56 -5.45 -4.63
N TRP A 76 11.39 -5.00 -5.57
CA TRP A 76 10.96 -4.77 -6.94
C TRP A 76 11.76 -5.60 -7.96
N HIS A 77 11.08 -6.00 -9.03
CA HIS A 77 11.58 -6.91 -10.04
C HIS A 77 11.23 -6.42 -11.44
N TYR A 78 12.23 -6.20 -12.28
CA TYR A 78 12.03 -5.89 -13.68
C TYR A 78 11.68 -7.16 -14.45
N VAL A 79 10.46 -7.25 -14.99
CA VAL A 79 9.94 -8.43 -15.68
C VAL A 79 9.83 -8.21 -17.18
N ARG A 80 10.11 -9.25 -17.97
CA ARG A 80 10.16 -9.22 -19.45
C ARG A 80 9.05 -10.02 -20.10
N GLY A 81 8.51 -11.01 -19.41
CA GLY A 81 7.46 -11.90 -19.89
C GLY A 81 7.92 -12.84 -21.03
N ASP A 82 9.22 -13.08 -21.14
CA ASP A 82 9.78 -14.07 -22.08
C ASP A 82 9.74 -15.46 -21.48
N ASP A 83 9.93 -15.55 -20.17
CA ASP A 83 9.78 -16.77 -19.37
C ASP A 83 8.99 -16.49 -18.08
N PRO A 84 7.67 -16.28 -18.17
CA PRO A 84 6.86 -15.80 -17.06
C PRO A 84 6.81 -16.76 -15.86
N VAL A 85 7.02 -18.06 -16.08
CA VAL A 85 7.03 -19.06 -15.01
C VAL A 85 8.33 -18.97 -14.19
N ASN A 86 9.48 -18.88 -14.86
CA ASN A 86 10.74 -18.74 -14.16
C ASN A 86 10.94 -17.34 -13.57
N GLU A 87 10.41 -16.27 -14.20
CA GLU A 87 10.34 -14.93 -13.61
C GLU A 87 9.54 -14.97 -12.28
N ALA A 88 8.36 -15.60 -12.29
CA ALA A 88 7.53 -15.73 -11.10
C ALA A 88 8.21 -16.59 -10.02
N ARG A 89 8.83 -17.73 -10.41
CA ARG A 89 9.55 -18.59 -9.46
C ARG A 89 10.71 -17.83 -8.79
N LEU A 90 11.53 -17.13 -9.57
CA LEU A 90 12.62 -16.31 -9.02
C LEU A 90 12.08 -15.25 -8.04
N ALA A 91 10.99 -14.56 -8.38
CA ALA A 91 10.36 -13.60 -7.50
C ALA A 91 9.89 -14.24 -6.19
N VAL A 92 9.15 -15.35 -6.26
CA VAL A 92 8.64 -16.09 -5.10
C VAL A 92 9.78 -16.57 -4.20
N ASP A 93 10.82 -17.18 -4.80
CA ASP A 93 11.98 -17.66 -4.07
C ASP A 93 12.71 -16.52 -3.34
N ARG A 94 12.91 -15.39 -4.04
CA ARG A 94 13.54 -14.19 -3.46
C ARG A 94 12.70 -13.60 -2.34
N MET A 95 11.41 -13.38 -2.56
CA MET A 95 10.53 -12.76 -1.56
C MET A 95 10.38 -13.62 -0.32
N ASN A 96 10.25 -14.94 -0.47
CA ASN A 96 10.19 -15.87 0.65
C ASN A 96 11.52 -15.96 1.44
N ALA A 97 12.66 -15.93 0.76
CA ALA A 97 13.97 -15.92 1.42
C ALA A 97 14.27 -14.59 2.13
N LEU A 98 13.83 -13.49 1.55
CA LEU A 98 14.10 -12.15 2.06
C LEU A 98 13.06 -11.65 3.08
N HIS A 99 11.89 -12.29 3.16
CA HIS A 99 10.78 -11.90 4.07
C HIS A 99 10.44 -10.40 3.98
N LEU A 100 10.30 -9.86 2.76
CA LEU A 100 9.98 -8.44 2.56
C LEU A 100 8.48 -8.15 2.75
N ASP A 101 8.14 -6.87 2.94
CA ASP A 101 6.81 -6.42 3.34
C ASP A 101 5.83 -6.27 2.15
N GLY A 102 6.35 -6.24 0.92
CA GLY A 102 5.57 -6.18 -0.32
C GLY A 102 6.42 -6.41 -1.56
N TYR A 103 5.75 -6.62 -2.70
CA TYR A 103 6.40 -6.90 -3.98
C TYR A 103 5.91 -5.97 -5.09
N VAL A 104 6.84 -5.43 -5.87
CA VAL A 104 6.56 -4.55 -7.00
C VAL A 104 7.00 -5.19 -8.30
N ILE A 105 6.08 -5.31 -9.23
CA ILE A 105 6.30 -5.77 -10.60
C ILE A 105 6.63 -4.54 -11.45
N ASP A 106 7.82 -4.49 -12.02
CA ASP A 106 8.20 -3.44 -12.96
C ASP A 106 8.09 -3.98 -14.39
N ALA A 107 6.98 -3.68 -15.06
CA ALA A 107 6.64 -4.17 -16.39
C ALA A 107 6.60 -3.01 -17.38
N GLU A 108 7.51 -3.02 -18.36
CA GLU A 108 7.69 -1.90 -19.29
C GLU A 108 7.63 -2.30 -20.77
N GLY A 109 8.66 -1.93 -21.53
CA GLY A 109 8.71 -2.01 -23.00
C GLY A 109 8.41 -3.38 -23.57
N GLU A 110 8.90 -4.42 -22.95
CA GLU A 110 8.73 -5.82 -23.37
C GLU A 110 7.28 -6.28 -23.30
N TYR A 111 6.50 -5.70 -22.38
CA TYR A 111 5.07 -5.98 -22.26
C TYR A 111 4.17 -5.12 -23.17
N ARG A 112 4.72 -4.20 -23.96
CA ARG A 112 3.95 -3.34 -24.88
C ARG A 112 3.51 -4.04 -26.14
N THR A 113 3.15 -5.32 -26.06
CA THR A 113 2.60 -6.09 -27.17
C THR A 113 1.43 -6.95 -26.69
N THR A 114 0.42 -7.11 -27.53
CA THR A 114 -0.77 -7.93 -27.22
C THR A 114 -0.43 -9.41 -27.02
N SER A 115 0.68 -9.89 -27.57
CA SER A 115 1.17 -11.27 -27.39
C SER A 115 1.60 -11.57 -25.94
N LYS A 116 1.87 -10.55 -25.12
CA LYS A 116 2.28 -10.71 -23.72
C LYS A 116 1.12 -10.84 -22.72
N ARG A 117 -0.15 -10.75 -23.14
CA ARG A 117 -1.30 -10.93 -22.24
C ARG A 117 -1.30 -12.30 -21.54
N ALA A 118 -1.07 -13.37 -22.30
CA ALA A 118 -0.98 -14.72 -21.74
C ALA A 118 0.20 -14.88 -20.79
N ALA A 119 1.34 -14.23 -21.09
CA ALA A 119 2.51 -14.22 -20.23
C ALA A 119 2.22 -13.51 -18.89
N ALA A 120 1.57 -12.33 -18.93
CA ALA A 120 1.16 -11.59 -17.73
C ALA A 120 0.21 -12.42 -16.85
N THR A 121 -0.83 -13.02 -17.47
CA THR A 121 -1.77 -13.89 -16.72
C THR A 121 -1.05 -15.08 -16.09
N ARG A 122 -0.14 -15.72 -16.81
CA ARG A 122 0.61 -16.87 -16.28
C ARG A 122 1.52 -16.46 -15.13
N PHE A 123 2.29 -15.39 -15.30
CA PHE A 123 3.15 -14.81 -14.28
C PHE A 123 2.37 -14.50 -13.00
N MET A 124 1.25 -13.78 -13.11
CA MET A 124 0.46 -13.37 -11.95
C MET A 124 -0.17 -14.54 -11.19
N LYS A 125 -0.61 -15.59 -11.88
CA LYS A 125 -1.12 -16.81 -11.23
C LYS A 125 -0.03 -17.51 -10.42
N GLU A 126 1.18 -17.64 -10.95
CA GLU A 126 2.31 -18.23 -10.23
C GLU A 126 2.72 -17.37 -9.02
N ILE A 127 2.75 -16.03 -9.19
CA ILE A 127 3.04 -15.09 -8.11
C ILE A 127 2.04 -15.23 -6.97
N ARG A 128 0.74 -15.23 -7.26
CA ARG A 128 -0.29 -15.35 -6.21
C ARG A 128 -0.34 -16.74 -5.57
N ALA A 129 -0.03 -17.79 -6.32
CA ALA A 129 0.09 -19.12 -5.75
C ALA A 129 1.26 -19.21 -4.73
N GLY A 130 2.40 -18.57 -5.03
CA GLY A 130 3.57 -18.56 -4.14
C GLY A 130 3.52 -17.51 -3.02
N MET A 131 2.75 -16.43 -3.20
CA MET A 131 2.64 -15.30 -2.28
C MET A 131 1.18 -14.83 -2.13
N PRO A 132 0.28 -15.67 -1.57
CA PRO A 132 -1.17 -15.40 -1.58
C PRO A 132 -1.57 -14.13 -0.83
N ASN A 133 -0.88 -13.79 0.24
CA ASN A 133 -1.23 -12.69 1.15
C ASN A 133 -0.27 -11.50 1.08
N LEU A 134 0.81 -11.58 0.30
CA LEU A 134 1.76 -10.49 0.20
C LEU A 134 1.16 -9.35 -0.63
N PRO A 135 1.26 -8.08 -0.19
CA PRO A 135 0.88 -6.92 -1.01
C PRO A 135 1.70 -6.86 -2.30
N ILE A 136 1.01 -6.68 -3.43
CA ILE A 136 1.64 -6.64 -4.76
C ILE A 136 1.23 -5.36 -5.50
N ALA A 137 2.20 -4.69 -6.09
CA ALA A 137 2.01 -3.50 -6.90
C ALA A 137 2.48 -3.70 -8.34
N LEU A 138 1.84 -2.99 -9.29
CA LEU A 138 2.30 -2.86 -10.67
C LEU A 138 2.96 -1.49 -10.86
N SER A 139 4.26 -1.45 -11.09
CA SER A 139 5.00 -0.28 -11.58
C SER A 139 5.08 -0.34 -13.10
N THR A 140 4.66 0.73 -13.77
CA THR A 140 4.70 0.86 -15.22
C THR A 140 4.41 2.29 -15.67
N TYR A 141 4.20 2.52 -16.96
CA TYR A 141 4.01 3.83 -17.58
C TYR A 141 2.88 4.68 -16.96
N ARG A 142 3.11 6.00 -16.90
CA ARG A 142 2.17 7.00 -16.34
C ARG A 142 0.81 7.10 -17.05
N TYR A 143 0.73 6.78 -18.37
CA TYR A 143 -0.47 6.99 -19.17
C TYR A 143 -0.96 5.71 -19.86
N PRO A 144 -1.85 4.94 -19.23
CA PRO A 144 -2.40 3.71 -19.82
C PRO A 144 -2.96 3.89 -21.22
N ARG A 145 -3.64 5.00 -21.51
CA ARG A 145 -4.22 5.27 -22.84
C ARG A 145 -3.17 5.34 -23.97
N MET A 146 -1.91 5.65 -23.65
CA MET A 146 -0.81 5.66 -24.62
C MET A 146 -0.13 4.29 -24.75
N HIS A 147 -0.48 3.34 -23.90
CA HIS A 147 0.15 2.02 -23.78
C HIS A 147 -0.87 0.88 -23.70
N MET A 148 -1.96 0.97 -24.47
CA MET A 148 -3.09 0.02 -24.43
C MET A 148 -2.72 -1.43 -24.78
N ALA A 149 -1.57 -1.66 -25.38
CA ALA A 149 -1.04 -3.00 -25.66
C ALA A 149 -0.46 -3.67 -24.39
N LEU A 150 -0.10 -2.89 -23.37
CA LEU A 150 0.35 -3.41 -22.08
C LEU A 150 -0.84 -4.09 -21.37
N PRO A 151 -0.66 -5.30 -20.81
CA PRO A 151 -1.75 -6.08 -20.22
C PRO A 151 -2.14 -5.60 -18.83
N PHE A 152 -2.62 -4.34 -18.71
CA PHE A 152 -3.07 -3.76 -17.46
C PHE A 152 -4.11 -4.61 -16.71
N PRO A 153 -5.20 -5.10 -17.36
CA PRO A 153 -6.19 -5.91 -16.68
C PRO A 153 -5.59 -7.19 -16.09
N GLU A 154 -4.74 -7.88 -16.86
CA GLU A 154 -4.13 -9.14 -16.47
C GLU A 154 -3.21 -9.02 -15.26
N PHE A 155 -2.50 -7.89 -15.14
CA PHE A 155 -1.71 -7.59 -13.94
C PHE A 155 -2.59 -7.12 -12.79
N LEU A 156 -3.46 -6.13 -13.02
CA LEU A 156 -4.22 -5.46 -11.97
C LEU A 156 -5.28 -6.34 -11.31
N GLU A 157 -5.73 -7.41 -11.98
CA GLU A 157 -6.63 -8.39 -11.35
C GLU A 157 -6.01 -8.99 -10.08
N TYR A 158 -4.69 -9.14 -10.06
CA TYR A 158 -3.94 -9.76 -8.97
C TYR A 158 -3.10 -8.78 -8.14
N CYS A 159 -3.02 -7.51 -8.51
CA CYS A 159 -2.31 -6.49 -7.76
C CYS A 159 -3.22 -5.80 -6.75
N ASP A 160 -2.62 -5.32 -5.67
CA ASP A 160 -3.28 -4.52 -4.64
C ASP A 160 -3.13 -3.02 -4.91
N PHE A 161 -2.06 -2.62 -5.65
CA PHE A 161 -1.73 -1.23 -5.95
C PHE A 161 -1.32 -1.04 -7.41
N SER A 162 -1.48 0.20 -7.89
CA SER A 162 -0.82 0.72 -9.08
C SER A 162 0.28 1.70 -8.66
N MET A 163 1.52 1.51 -9.15
CA MET A 163 2.65 2.41 -8.91
C MET A 163 3.13 3.04 -10.22
N PRO A 164 2.34 3.96 -10.84
CA PRO A 164 2.72 4.56 -12.11
C PRO A 164 3.99 5.41 -12.00
N GLN A 165 4.88 5.27 -13.00
CA GLN A 165 6.08 6.06 -13.16
C GLN A 165 5.73 7.42 -13.77
N VAL A 166 5.37 8.41 -12.92
CA VAL A 166 4.95 9.75 -13.35
C VAL A 166 6.19 10.62 -13.60
N TYR A 167 7.05 10.13 -14.51
CA TYR A 167 8.24 10.88 -14.91
C TYR A 167 7.84 11.96 -15.91
N PHE A 168 7.79 13.21 -15.46
CA PHE A 168 7.46 14.37 -16.30
C PHE A 168 8.66 14.89 -17.10
N GLU A 169 9.49 13.96 -17.58
CA GLU A 169 10.67 14.26 -18.42
C GLU A 169 10.35 15.22 -19.57
N GLN A 170 11.27 16.14 -19.84
CA GLN A 170 11.16 17.18 -20.85
C GLN A 170 10.00 18.18 -20.63
N SER A 171 9.36 18.12 -19.47
CA SER A 171 8.28 19.01 -19.04
C SER A 171 8.57 19.58 -17.64
N HIS A 172 7.84 20.64 -17.27
CA HIS A 172 7.96 21.30 -15.97
C HIS A 172 6.58 21.53 -15.33
N ASN A 173 5.66 20.58 -15.53
CA ASN A 173 4.26 20.61 -15.06
C ASN A 173 3.87 19.34 -14.29
N PRO A 174 4.51 19.06 -13.14
CA PRO A 174 4.31 17.82 -12.39
C PRO A 174 2.85 17.60 -11.96
N GLU A 175 2.13 18.66 -11.61
CA GLU A 175 0.74 18.59 -11.14
C GLU A 175 -0.21 18.09 -12.23
N GLU A 176 -0.13 18.65 -13.43
CA GLU A 176 -0.95 18.25 -14.59
C GLU A 176 -0.64 16.80 -15.02
N GLN A 177 0.64 16.43 -14.98
CA GLN A 177 1.07 15.09 -15.33
C GLN A 177 0.52 14.06 -14.32
N LEU A 178 0.57 14.36 -13.04
CA LEU A 178 0.02 13.50 -11.99
C LEU A 178 -1.50 13.41 -12.07
N GLU A 179 -2.19 14.53 -12.22
CA GLU A 179 -3.66 14.57 -12.32
C GLU A 179 -4.16 13.72 -13.50
N ARG A 180 -3.57 13.90 -14.67
CA ARG A 180 -3.86 13.10 -15.86
C ARG A 180 -3.56 11.60 -15.66
N CYS A 181 -2.48 11.29 -14.94
CA CYS A 181 -2.14 9.91 -14.59
C CYS A 181 -3.23 9.28 -13.72
N VAL A 182 -3.60 9.96 -12.64
CA VAL A 182 -4.62 9.50 -11.69
C VAL A 182 -5.97 9.30 -12.41
N GLU A 183 -6.41 10.25 -13.24
CA GLU A 183 -7.62 10.11 -14.06
C GLU A 183 -7.60 8.81 -14.88
N GLN A 184 -6.49 8.52 -15.57
CA GLN A 184 -6.40 7.36 -16.44
C GLN A 184 -6.34 6.04 -15.68
N TYR A 185 -5.63 5.99 -14.55
CA TYR A 185 -5.55 4.78 -13.71
C TYR A 185 -6.87 4.49 -13.00
N THR A 186 -7.58 5.50 -12.54
CA THR A 186 -8.92 5.35 -11.94
C THR A 186 -9.94 4.80 -12.95
N ALA A 187 -9.76 5.07 -14.24
CA ALA A 187 -10.62 4.55 -15.30
C ALA A 187 -10.33 3.09 -15.70
N LEU A 188 -9.22 2.50 -15.24
CA LEU A 188 -8.89 1.09 -15.51
C LEU A 188 -9.87 0.14 -14.84
N LYS A 189 -9.96 -1.08 -15.36
CA LYS A 189 -10.81 -2.15 -14.80
C LYS A 189 -9.96 -3.43 -14.64
N PRO A 190 -9.72 -3.89 -13.41
CA PRO A 190 -10.05 -3.25 -12.13
C PRO A 190 -9.16 -2.00 -11.85
N ALA A 191 -9.71 -0.97 -11.22
CA ALA A 191 -8.92 0.11 -10.66
C ALA A 191 -8.28 -0.34 -9.34
N ARG A 192 -7.09 0.17 -9.04
CA ARG A 192 -6.37 -0.09 -7.79
C ARG A 192 -5.94 1.23 -7.14
N PRO A 193 -5.77 1.28 -5.81
CA PRO A 193 -5.14 2.41 -5.14
C PRO A 193 -3.85 2.81 -5.82
N ILE A 194 -3.61 4.12 -5.97
CA ILE A 194 -2.50 4.66 -6.74
C ILE A 194 -1.42 5.19 -5.80
N VAL A 195 -0.19 4.73 -5.99
CA VAL A 195 1.03 5.20 -5.32
C VAL A 195 2.01 5.64 -6.41
N PRO A 196 1.99 6.92 -6.83
CA PRO A 196 2.80 7.37 -7.96
C PRO A 196 4.28 7.42 -7.60
N THR A 197 5.13 7.22 -8.62
CA THR A 197 6.59 7.39 -8.52
C THR A 197 7.00 8.65 -9.28
N LEU A 198 7.56 9.63 -8.56
CA LEU A 198 8.10 10.85 -9.15
C LEU A 198 9.55 10.66 -9.62
N PRO A 199 10.04 11.44 -10.59
CA PRO A 199 11.43 11.41 -10.99
C PRO A 199 12.30 12.19 -9.99
N SER A 200 13.40 11.58 -9.55
CA SER A 200 14.44 12.21 -8.73
C SER A 200 15.81 12.00 -9.38
N TYR A 201 15.90 12.28 -10.68
CA TYR A 201 17.07 12.05 -11.53
C TYR A 201 17.14 13.01 -12.71
N ALA A 202 18.29 13.07 -13.35
CA ALA A 202 18.47 13.82 -14.61
C ALA A 202 18.54 12.88 -15.81
N TYR A 203 17.94 13.30 -16.91
CA TYR A 203 17.94 12.54 -18.16
C TYR A 203 18.02 13.47 -19.38
N ARG A 204 19.01 13.24 -20.27
CA ARG A 204 19.19 13.98 -21.52
C ARG A 204 19.14 15.51 -21.37
N GLY A 205 19.81 16.05 -20.37
CA GLY A 205 19.86 17.49 -20.09
C GLY A 205 18.67 18.06 -19.34
N TRP A 206 17.61 17.26 -19.09
CA TRP A 206 16.51 17.61 -18.23
C TRP A 206 16.75 17.09 -16.81
N CYS A 207 16.29 17.83 -15.82
CA CYS A 207 16.26 17.44 -14.42
C CYS A 207 15.07 18.16 -13.76
N PRO A 208 14.28 17.51 -12.90
CA PRO A 208 13.30 18.23 -12.12
C PRO A 208 13.99 19.21 -11.17
N THR A 209 13.31 20.25 -10.77
CA THR A 209 13.74 21.14 -9.69
C THR A 209 13.18 20.69 -8.36
N ALA A 210 13.79 21.13 -7.25
CA ALA A 210 13.26 20.90 -5.90
C ALA A 210 11.82 21.42 -5.73
N ASP A 211 11.52 22.59 -6.33
CA ASP A 211 10.15 23.15 -6.36
C ASP A 211 9.17 22.21 -7.07
N GLU A 212 9.54 21.62 -8.20
CA GLU A 212 8.69 20.67 -8.92
C GLU A 212 8.44 19.39 -8.13
N VAL A 213 9.46 18.88 -7.41
CA VAL A 213 9.27 17.76 -6.48
C VAL A 213 8.26 18.13 -5.40
N THR A 214 8.42 19.28 -4.77
CA THR A 214 7.51 19.79 -3.72
C THR A 214 6.08 19.96 -4.25
N ARG A 215 5.90 20.55 -5.45
CA ARG A 215 4.58 20.72 -6.09
C ARG A 215 3.93 19.38 -6.43
N PHE A 216 4.71 18.39 -6.90
CA PHE A 216 4.21 17.02 -7.11
C PHE A 216 3.67 16.42 -5.82
N LEU A 217 4.40 16.54 -4.71
CA LEU A 217 4.03 16.00 -3.40
C LEU A 217 2.76 16.66 -2.86
N HIS A 218 2.65 17.99 -2.97
CA HIS A 218 1.42 18.72 -2.62
C HIS A 218 0.24 18.22 -3.46
N LYS A 219 0.41 18.11 -4.78
CA LYS A 219 -0.66 17.65 -5.67
C LYS A 219 -1.08 16.20 -5.36
N ALA A 220 -0.13 15.32 -5.04
CA ALA A 220 -0.43 13.94 -4.65
C ALA A 220 -1.28 13.90 -3.36
N ARG A 221 -0.93 14.71 -2.37
CA ARG A 221 -1.70 14.86 -1.13
C ARG A 221 -3.09 15.45 -1.39
N ASP A 222 -3.21 16.48 -2.22
CA ASP A 222 -4.48 17.13 -2.56
C ASP A 222 -5.43 16.20 -3.31
N LEU A 223 -4.89 15.25 -4.09
CA LEU A 223 -5.64 14.18 -4.75
C LEU A 223 -6.03 13.03 -3.79
N GLY A 224 -5.67 13.13 -2.50
CA GLY A 224 -5.99 12.12 -1.49
C GLY A 224 -5.20 10.82 -1.65
N LEU A 225 -4.04 10.85 -2.32
CA LEU A 225 -3.19 9.66 -2.46
C LEU A 225 -2.52 9.35 -1.11
N SER A 226 -2.48 8.07 -0.75
CA SER A 226 -1.98 7.62 0.55
C SER A 226 -0.46 7.62 0.66
N ALA A 227 0.23 7.43 -0.46
CA ALA A 227 1.69 7.36 -0.51
C ALA A 227 2.23 7.83 -1.86
N THR A 228 3.53 8.06 -1.90
CA THR A 228 4.30 8.35 -3.12
C THR A 228 5.70 7.76 -3.04
N ASN A 229 6.29 7.50 -4.20
CA ASN A 229 7.68 7.03 -4.32
C ASN A 229 8.51 8.02 -5.13
N ALA A 230 9.83 7.93 -5.01
CA ALA A 230 10.77 8.60 -5.89
C ALA A 230 11.75 7.59 -6.53
N TRP A 231 12.06 7.78 -7.81
CA TRP A 231 13.09 7.05 -8.55
C TRP A 231 14.24 8.02 -8.81
N SER A 232 15.41 7.82 -8.27
CA SER A 232 15.89 6.76 -7.37
C SER A 232 16.81 7.32 -6.30
N TRP A 233 16.96 6.57 -5.20
CA TRP A 233 17.84 6.91 -4.07
C TRP A 233 19.27 7.18 -4.50
N ASP A 234 19.88 6.21 -5.20
CA ASP A 234 21.27 6.27 -5.65
C ASP A 234 21.57 7.46 -6.58
N PHE A 235 20.54 8.04 -7.19
CA PHE A 235 20.68 9.23 -8.02
C PHE A 235 20.49 10.51 -7.19
N ALA A 236 19.42 10.62 -6.41
CA ALA A 236 19.08 11.79 -5.62
C ALA A 236 20.13 12.11 -4.53
N ARG A 237 20.81 11.08 -4.00
CA ARG A 237 21.87 11.23 -2.99
C ARG A 237 23.23 11.69 -3.55
N ARG A 238 23.37 11.86 -4.87
CA ARG A 238 24.61 12.43 -5.44
C ARG A 238 24.69 13.91 -5.08
N PRO A 239 25.89 14.43 -4.77
CA PRO A 239 26.07 15.84 -4.32
C PRO A 239 25.40 16.90 -5.20
N LYS A 240 25.35 16.65 -6.51
CA LYS A 240 24.73 17.57 -7.48
C LYS A 240 23.19 17.64 -7.40
N TYR A 241 22.53 16.64 -6.82
CA TYR A 241 21.08 16.45 -6.84
C TYR A 241 20.48 16.33 -5.43
N MET A 242 21.26 16.75 -4.41
CA MET A 242 20.81 16.72 -3.02
C MET A 242 19.56 17.57 -2.78
N ASP A 243 19.37 18.63 -3.55
CA ASP A 243 18.17 19.45 -3.52
C ASP A 243 16.88 18.67 -3.83
N LEU A 244 16.95 17.65 -4.69
CA LEU A 244 15.82 16.76 -4.98
C LEU A 244 15.54 15.81 -3.80
N TRP A 245 16.61 15.32 -3.15
CA TRP A 245 16.49 14.53 -1.94
C TRP A 245 15.89 15.34 -0.79
N ASP A 246 16.42 16.55 -0.57
CA ASP A 246 15.99 17.44 0.51
C ASP A 246 14.52 17.84 0.33
N ALA A 247 14.07 18.15 -0.90
CA ALA A 247 12.67 18.44 -1.18
C ALA A 247 11.73 17.28 -0.83
N MET A 248 12.17 16.03 -1.04
CA MET A 248 11.42 14.85 -0.64
C MET A 248 11.51 14.62 0.88
N ALA A 249 12.69 14.79 1.49
CA ALA A 249 12.94 14.58 2.91
C ALA A 249 12.17 15.58 3.78
N ASP A 250 12.23 16.87 3.43
CA ASP A 250 11.62 17.96 4.18
C ASP A 250 10.08 18.00 4.05
N PHE A 251 9.51 17.29 3.07
CA PHE A 251 8.07 17.31 2.88
C PHE A 251 7.35 16.53 3.98
N ASP A 252 6.47 17.20 4.71
CA ASP A 252 5.64 16.59 5.75
C ASP A 252 4.52 15.74 5.11
N TRP A 253 4.78 14.44 5.02
CA TRP A 253 3.82 13.44 4.58
C TRP A 253 3.55 12.46 5.72
N PRO A 254 2.28 12.16 6.02
CA PRO A 254 1.98 11.19 7.07
C PRO A 254 2.60 9.82 6.78
N ALA A 255 3.44 9.33 7.67
CA ALA A 255 4.07 8.01 7.56
C ALA A 255 3.11 6.83 7.84
N SER A 256 1.94 7.14 8.36
CA SER A 256 0.87 6.17 8.60
C SER A 256 -0.45 6.72 8.11
N ALA A 257 -1.39 5.83 7.82
CA ALA A 257 -2.78 6.24 7.70
C ALA A 257 -3.13 7.18 8.85
N PRO A 258 -3.90 8.27 8.59
CA PRO A 258 -4.66 8.85 9.69
C PRO A 258 -5.31 7.67 10.37
N ALA A 259 -5.09 7.54 11.68
CA ALA A 259 -5.61 6.39 12.44
C ALA A 259 -7.06 6.20 12.00
N ALA A 260 -7.35 5.04 11.43
CA ALA A 260 -8.68 4.76 10.89
C ALA A 260 -9.68 5.16 11.97
N ASP A 261 -10.66 5.97 11.63
CA ASP A 261 -11.66 6.43 12.59
C ASP A 261 -12.33 5.22 13.25
N ILE A 262 -12.95 5.43 14.36
CA ILE A 262 -13.55 4.33 15.16
C ILE A 262 -14.49 3.44 14.34
N PRO A 263 -15.37 3.94 13.45
CA PRO A 263 -16.19 3.10 12.59
C PRO A 263 -15.40 2.09 11.74
N GLU A 264 -14.36 2.53 11.07
CA GLU A 264 -13.54 1.67 10.22
C GLU A 264 -12.75 0.64 11.05
N ARG A 265 -12.23 1.07 12.21
CA ARG A 265 -11.55 0.16 13.14
C ARG A 265 -12.50 -0.90 13.68
N LEU A 266 -13.72 -0.49 14.02
CA LEU A 266 -14.75 -1.40 14.52
C LEU A 266 -15.13 -2.42 13.46
N VAL A 267 -15.50 -1.98 12.25
CA VAL A 267 -15.90 -2.88 11.15
C VAL A 267 -14.73 -3.75 10.70
N GLY A 268 -13.50 -3.24 10.65
CA GLY A 268 -12.31 -4.04 10.38
C GLY A 268 -12.17 -5.20 11.37
N ARG A 269 -12.25 -4.93 12.68
CA ARG A 269 -12.19 -5.97 13.72
C ARG A 269 -13.40 -6.91 13.74
N MET A 270 -14.57 -6.42 13.30
CA MET A 270 -15.74 -7.29 13.09
C MET A 270 -15.47 -8.30 11.96
N ASN A 271 -14.78 -7.90 10.91
CA ASN A 271 -14.38 -8.80 9.80
C ASN A 271 -13.25 -9.76 10.22
N ASP A 272 -12.43 -9.40 11.20
CA ASP A 272 -11.46 -10.33 11.80
C ASP A 272 -12.12 -11.34 12.74
N HIS A 273 -13.41 -11.16 13.07
CA HIS A 273 -14.18 -11.96 14.05
C HIS A 273 -13.50 -12.10 15.42
N ASP A 274 -12.81 -11.03 15.87
CA ASP A 274 -12.09 -11.01 17.14
C ASP A 274 -12.80 -10.13 18.19
N PRO A 275 -13.61 -10.72 19.09
CA PRO A 275 -14.35 -10.00 20.11
C PRO A 275 -13.44 -9.29 21.12
N ILE A 276 -12.22 -9.79 21.35
CA ILE A 276 -11.25 -9.18 22.28
C ILE A 276 -10.77 -7.86 21.72
N LEU A 277 -10.27 -7.87 20.47
CA LEU A 277 -9.81 -6.66 19.80
C LEU A 277 -10.93 -5.63 19.62
N ILE A 278 -12.17 -6.10 19.41
CA ILE A 278 -13.33 -5.20 19.36
C ILE A 278 -13.54 -4.52 20.73
N SER A 279 -13.53 -5.29 21.82
CA SER A 279 -13.76 -4.76 23.16
C SER A 279 -12.72 -3.71 23.59
N ASP A 280 -11.50 -3.76 23.04
CA ASP A 280 -10.45 -2.78 23.27
C ASP A 280 -10.76 -1.39 22.70
N LEU A 281 -11.69 -1.29 21.75
CA LEU A 281 -12.18 0.01 21.26
C LEU A 281 -13.10 0.71 22.27
N TYR A 282 -13.62 0.00 23.27
CA TYR A 282 -14.58 0.52 24.21
C TYR A 282 -13.91 1.03 25.48
N ALA A 283 -14.50 2.04 26.08
CA ALA A 283 -14.15 2.48 27.43
C ALA A 283 -14.61 1.43 28.48
N ASP A 284 -13.99 1.42 29.66
CA ASP A 284 -14.23 0.37 30.67
C ASP A 284 -15.71 0.26 31.12
N ARG A 285 -16.44 1.38 31.08
CA ARG A 285 -17.86 1.47 31.46
C ARG A 285 -18.75 1.82 30.25
N ALA A 286 -18.35 1.44 29.08
CA ALA A 286 -19.12 1.70 27.86
C ALA A 286 -20.47 0.98 27.87
N ALA A 287 -21.49 1.64 27.37
CA ALA A 287 -22.81 1.05 27.14
C ALA A 287 -22.97 0.67 25.66
N HIS A 288 -23.31 -0.57 25.40
CA HIS A 288 -23.71 -1.06 24.08
C HIS A 288 -25.20 -1.41 24.10
N VAL A 289 -25.96 -0.77 23.23
CA VAL A 289 -27.42 -0.80 23.17
C VAL A 289 -27.88 -1.39 21.85
N THR A 290 -28.72 -2.38 21.91
CA THR A 290 -29.46 -2.93 20.75
C THR A 290 -30.98 -2.74 21.00
N GLY A 291 -31.81 -3.06 20.00
CA GLY A 291 -33.26 -3.02 20.16
C GLY A 291 -33.79 -3.97 21.26
N GLU A 292 -33.01 -4.98 21.64
CA GLU A 292 -33.44 -6.01 22.60
C GLU A 292 -32.78 -5.89 23.98
N ARG A 293 -31.59 -5.33 24.07
CA ARG A 293 -30.81 -5.29 25.32
C ARG A 293 -29.79 -4.16 25.39
N THR A 294 -29.40 -3.85 26.62
CA THR A 294 -28.23 -3.01 26.90
C THR A 294 -27.21 -3.82 27.70
N VAL A 295 -25.94 -3.80 27.28
CA VAL A 295 -24.82 -4.34 28.04
C VAL A 295 -23.87 -3.22 28.44
N VAL A 296 -23.24 -3.31 29.61
CA VAL A 296 -22.36 -2.27 30.16
C VAL A 296 -21.04 -2.90 30.58
N GLY A 297 -19.92 -2.32 30.09
CA GLY A 297 -18.57 -2.76 30.34
C GLY A 297 -17.98 -3.59 29.21
N ARG A 298 -16.64 -3.68 29.16
CA ARG A 298 -15.90 -4.35 28.07
C ARG A 298 -16.22 -5.84 27.96
N GLU A 299 -16.21 -6.55 29.07
CA GLU A 299 -16.44 -7.98 29.06
C GLU A 299 -17.86 -8.36 28.56
N PRO A 300 -18.96 -7.72 29.01
CA PRO A 300 -20.29 -7.93 28.41
C PRO A 300 -20.35 -7.55 26.92
N VAL A 301 -19.64 -6.51 26.47
CA VAL A 301 -19.55 -6.16 25.04
C VAL A 301 -18.82 -7.26 24.28
N GLN A 302 -17.71 -7.79 24.79
CA GLN A 302 -16.99 -8.90 24.17
C GLN A 302 -17.88 -10.15 24.03
N GLN A 303 -18.63 -10.49 25.07
CA GLN A 303 -19.57 -11.62 25.04
C GLN A 303 -20.70 -11.40 24.02
N TRP A 304 -21.15 -10.16 23.86
CA TRP A 304 -22.15 -9.84 22.83
C TRP A 304 -21.59 -10.07 21.43
N TYR A 305 -20.36 -9.60 21.11
CA TYR A 305 -19.74 -9.85 19.81
C TYR A 305 -19.42 -11.33 19.60
N GLN A 306 -19.03 -12.06 20.64
CA GLN A 306 -18.88 -13.52 20.54
C GLN A 306 -20.20 -14.16 20.10
N SER A 307 -21.33 -13.75 20.68
CA SER A 307 -22.66 -14.24 20.29
C SER A 307 -23.05 -13.80 18.89
N LEU A 308 -22.67 -12.59 18.48
CA LEU A 308 -22.89 -12.09 17.13
C LEU A 308 -22.25 -13.04 16.10
N PHE A 309 -20.98 -13.39 16.28
CA PHE A 309 -20.22 -14.19 15.31
C PHE A 309 -20.50 -15.68 15.38
N THR A 310 -20.95 -16.19 16.50
CA THR A 310 -21.22 -17.64 16.62
C THR A 310 -22.69 -18.00 16.38
N SER A 311 -23.61 -17.08 16.68
CA SER A 311 -25.04 -17.41 16.74
C SER A 311 -25.94 -16.52 15.91
N ILE A 312 -25.66 -15.20 15.84
CA ILE A 312 -26.55 -14.26 15.15
C ILE A 312 -26.16 -14.15 13.67
N LEU A 313 -24.87 -13.89 13.39
CA LEU A 313 -24.30 -13.67 12.07
C LEU A 313 -23.00 -14.50 11.89
N PRO A 314 -23.06 -15.83 11.84
CA PRO A 314 -21.88 -16.66 11.66
C PRO A 314 -21.22 -16.38 10.31
N ASN A 315 -19.88 -16.31 10.31
CA ASN A 315 -19.04 -16.02 9.14
C ASN A 315 -19.45 -14.76 8.37
N ALA A 316 -19.93 -13.73 9.08
CA ALA A 316 -20.39 -12.51 8.46
C ALA A 316 -19.22 -11.67 7.91
N HIS A 317 -19.43 -11.07 6.74
CA HIS A 317 -18.59 -10.03 6.20
C HIS A 317 -19.35 -8.70 6.20
N PHE A 318 -18.75 -7.68 6.81
CA PHE A 318 -19.35 -6.36 7.05
C PHE A 318 -18.71 -5.31 6.14
N GLU A 319 -19.52 -4.38 5.63
CA GLU A 319 -19.08 -3.29 4.76
C GLU A 319 -19.78 -1.98 5.13
N ILE A 320 -19.01 -0.90 5.34
CA ILE A 320 -19.57 0.43 5.59
C ILE A 320 -20.13 0.98 4.28
N THR A 321 -21.38 1.45 4.32
CA THR A 321 -22.08 2.04 3.17
C THR A 321 -22.23 3.56 3.25
N GLY A 322 -22.07 4.14 4.44
CA GLY A 322 -22.12 5.60 4.65
C GLY A 322 -21.64 5.98 6.03
N LYS A 323 -21.11 7.21 6.17
CA LYS A 323 -20.60 7.75 7.43
C LYS A 323 -20.97 9.22 7.58
N SER A 324 -21.16 9.65 8.84
CA SER A 324 -21.34 11.04 9.23
C SER A 324 -20.97 11.26 10.70
N GLY A 325 -20.91 12.51 11.14
CA GLY A 325 -20.59 12.91 12.50
C GLY A 325 -19.13 13.30 12.67
N GLU A 326 -18.89 14.19 13.64
CA GLU A 326 -17.60 14.78 13.97
C GLU A 326 -17.40 14.85 15.49
N GLY A 327 -16.20 15.18 15.91
CA GLY A 327 -15.86 15.34 17.34
C GLY A 327 -16.10 14.06 18.14
N ARG A 328 -17.06 14.10 19.06
CA ARG A 328 -17.38 12.98 19.96
C ARG A 328 -18.45 12.04 19.45
N THR A 329 -19.02 12.27 18.26
CA THR A 329 -20.10 11.44 17.73
C THR A 329 -19.72 10.89 16.36
N ARG A 330 -20.01 9.61 16.13
CA ARG A 330 -19.92 8.96 14.82
C ARG A 330 -21.21 8.24 14.54
N HIS A 331 -21.64 8.32 13.31
CA HIS A 331 -22.78 7.61 12.80
C HIS A 331 -22.36 6.92 11.49
N PHE A 332 -22.68 5.63 11.33
CA PHE A 332 -22.38 4.92 10.10
C PHE A 332 -23.44 3.87 9.78
N MET A 333 -23.65 3.69 8.50
CA MET A 333 -24.50 2.63 7.94
C MET A 333 -23.62 1.51 7.41
N TRP A 334 -24.10 0.28 7.51
CA TRP A 334 -23.38 -0.88 7.03
C TRP A 334 -24.29 -1.96 6.50
N LYS A 335 -23.74 -2.82 5.66
CA LYS A 335 -24.38 -4.07 5.22
C LYS A 335 -23.51 -5.25 5.62
N ALA A 336 -24.10 -6.43 5.70
CA ALA A 336 -23.36 -7.66 5.94
C ALA A 336 -23.99 -8.84 5.19
N THR A 337 -23.14 -9.82 4.86
CA THR A 337 -23.53 -11.15 4.38
C THR A 337 -23.07 -12.18 5.39
N SER A 338 -23.94 -13.12 5.75
CA SER A 338 -23.69 -14.18 6.72
C SER A 338 -24.32 -15.49 6.24
N GLU A 339 -23.94 -16.61 6.83
CA GLU A 339 -24.60 -17.90 6.59
C GLU A 339 -26.09 -17.93 6.94
N ARG A 340 -26.54 -17.01 7.78
CA ARG A 340 -27.93 -16.90 8.21
C ARG A 340 -28.77 -15.88 7.46
N GLY A 341 -28.18 -15.10 6.57
CA GLY A 341 -28.91 -14.10 5.80
C GLY A 341 -28.07 -12.87 5.48
N VAL A 342 -28.76 -11.85 4.99
CA VAL A 342 -28.15 -10.59 4.55
C VAL A 342 -28.72 -9.45 5.40
N ILE A 343 -27.86 -8.50 5.79
CA ILE A 343 -28.24 -7.26 6.43
C ILE A 343 -28.02 -6.12 5.43
N LEU A 344 -29.03 -5.32 5.22
CA LEU A 344 -28.98 -4.17 4.29
C LEU A 344 -29.19 -2.82 5.00
N ASP A 345 -29.62 -2.85 6.26
CA ASP A 345 -30.08 -1.70 7.06
C ASP A 345 -29.27 -1.46 8.34
N GLY A 346 -28.09 -2.06 8.44
CA GLY A 346 -27.22 -1.89 9.59
C GLY A 346 -26.91 -0.40 9.85
N ASN A 347 -27.10 0.02 11.09
CA ASN A 347 -27.03 1.43 11.46
C ASN A 347 -26.51 1.58 12.89
N ASP A 348 -25.36 2.26 13.02
CA ASP A 348 -24.66 2.40 14.29
C ASP A 348 -24.42 3.87 14.62
N THR A 349 -24.58 4.20 15.90
CA THR A 349 -24.22 5.51 16.47
C THR A 349 -23.26 5.32 17.63
N LEU A 350 -22.12 5.99 17.57
CA LEU A 350 -21.08 5.93 18.60
C LEU A 350 -20.94 7.28 19.30
N GLY A 351 -20.89 7.25 20.63
CA GLY A 351 -20.43 8.36 21.45
C GLY A 351 -19.02 8.08 21.96
N LEU A 352 -18.08 9.00 21.75
CA LEU A 352 -16.66 8.81 22.03
C LEU A 352 -16.19 9.66 23.22
N ILE A 353 -15.33 9.07 24.06
CA ILE A 353 -14.56 9.78 25.11
C ILE A 353 -13.10 9.29 24.98
N ASP A 354 -12.17 10.24 24.88
CA ASP A 354 -10.72 9.98 24.77
C ASP A 354 -10.37 8.94 23.69
N GLY A 355 -11.03 9.05 22.53
CA GLY A 355 -10.82 8.16 21.39
C GLY A 355 -11.37 6.74 21.55
N ARG A 356 -12.14 6.47 22.63
CA ARG A 356 -12.80 5.18 22.90
C ARG A 356 -14.30 5.30 22.84
N ILE A 357 -14.98 4.21 22.50
CA ILE A 357 -16.44 4.12 22.48
C ILE A 357 -16.95 4.09 23.91
N GLN A 358 -17.68 5.12 24.33
CA GLN A 358 -18.38 5.19 25.61
C GLN A 358 -19.85 4.77 25.48
N TYR A 359 -20.43 5.00 24.33
CA TYR A 359 -21.80 4.65 24.00
C TYR A 359 -21.84 4.11 22.59
N HIS A 360 -22.54 3.00 22.39
CA HIS A 360 -22.78 2.41 21.08
C HIS A 360 -24.24 1.98 20.98
N TYR A 361 -24.98 2.56 20.06
CA TYR A 361 -26.29 2.08 19.66
C TYR A 361 -26.16 1.41 18.29
N THR A 362 -26.62 0.16 18.19
CA THR A 362 -26.67 -0.59 16.90
C THR A 362 -28.07 -1.11 16.63
N TYR A 363 -28.48 -1.01 15.38
CA TYR A 363 -29.72 -1.55 14.86
C TYR A 363 -29.47 -2.23 13.52
N PHE A 364 -30.08 -3.40 13.33
CA PHE A 364 -30.08 -4.11 12.05
C PHE A 364 -31.19 -5.15 12.00
N THR A 365 -31.59 -5.56 10.77
CA THR A 365 -32.56 -6.61 10.51
C THR A 365 -31.91 -7.72 9.69
N VAL A 366 -32.06 -8.97 10.11
CA VAL A 366 -31.58 -10.14 9.33
C VAL A 366 -32.69 -10.54 8.36
N ASN A 367 -32.39 -10.47 7.03
CA ASN A 367 -33.31 -10.80 5.95
C ASN A 367 -32.96 -12.14 5.29
#